data_8c072c9e807fa0ecebccbbe6766fecbd
#
_entry.id   8c072c9e807fa0ecebccbbe6766fecbd
#
_cell.length_a   1.000
_cell.length_b   1.000
_cell.length_c   1.000
_cell.angle_alpha   90.00
_cell.angle_beta   90.00
_cell.angle_gamma   90.00
#
_symmetry.space_group_name_H-M   'P 1'
#
loop_
_entity.id
_entity.type
_entity.pdbx_description
1 polymer ?
#
loop_
_entity_poly.entity_id
_entity_poly.type
_entity_poly.pdbx_seq_one_letter_code
_entity_poly.pdbx_strand_id
1 'polypeptide(L)'
;MSKCESNVNELIVPGLVGIPGTVSSRLAEYRDWRGDVQADVSDLETCASNLEIQGLAITAIDFVNPCARYSEVSFELGDDAIHARLIEPVGRARVSERVPLCLMFHDIDRPVRGWHHMTRFAAMGYAVLALDDDVAGADDLQRGISSPAFVERVRWGCALAKVARNLDGMDPDRIFAWGEGLGGGVALAVSALDER
;
A
#
# COMPACT_ATOMS: atom_id res chain seq x y z
N MET A 1 -31.17 26.77 39.83
CA MET A 1 -30.38 26.60 38.58
C MET A 1 -29.02 26.07 38.99
N SER A 2 -28.87 24.78 39.02
CA SER A 2 -27.64 24.09 39.40
C SER A 2 -26.81 23.88 38.12
N LYS A 3 -25.58 24.43 38.07
CA LYS A 3 -24.62 24.21 37.03
C LYS A 3 -24.15 22.77 37.14
N CYS A 4 -24.46 21.97 36.14
CA CYS A 4 -23.85 20.66 35.92
C CYS A 4 -22.44 20.91 35.37
N GLU A 5 -21.44 20.97 36.24
CA GLU A 5 -20.05 20.87 35.89
C GLU A 5 -19.77 19.39 35.62
N SER A 6 -19.88 18.98 34.36
CA SER A 6 -19.45 17.66 33.92
C SER A 6 -17.94 17.56 34.06
N ASN A 7 -17.51 16.72 34.98
CA ASN A 7 -16.13 16.31 35.16
C ASN A 7 -15.64 15.54 33.96
N VAL A 8 -15.02 16.21 32.99
CA VAL A 8 -14.47 15.62 31.74
C VAL A 8 -13.06 15.03 31.98
N ASN A 9 -12.69 14.79 33.24
CA ASN A 9 -11.30 14.46 33.59
C ASN A 9 -10.92 12.97 33.46
N GLU A 10 -11.80 12.10 33.02
CA GLU A 10 -11.45 10.68 32.85
C GLU A 10 -11.98 10.10 31.51
N LEU A 11 -11.41 10.54 30.42
CA LEU A 11 -11.47 9.75 29.20
C LEU A 11 -10.26 8.79 29.23
N ILE A 12 -10.44 7.62 29.85
CA ILE A 12 -9.44 6.56 29.78
C ILE A 12 -9.53 5.93 28.39
N VAL A 13 -8.64 6.31 27.52
CA VAL A 13 -8.43 5.61 26.23
C VAL A 13 -7.52 4.40 26.53
N PRO A 14 -7.98 3.16 26.34
CA PRO A 14 -7.14 1.98 26.54
C PRO A 14 -5.89 2.07 25.65
N GLY A 15 -4.71 2.01 26.27
CA GLY A 15 -3.42 2.10 25.57
C GLY A 15 -2.63 3.38 25.82
N LEU A 16 -3.22 4.42 26.43
CA LEU A 16 -2.54 5.68 26.77
C LEU A 16 -2.15 5.77 28.27
N VAL A 17 -1.98 4.64 28.93
CA VAL A 17 -1.54 4.59 30.33
C VAL A 17 -0.07 5.00 30.40
N GLY A 18 0.20 6.18 30.98
CA GLY A 18 1.55 6.62 31.30
C GLY A 18 2.03 7.93 30.68
N ILE A 19 1.22 8.62 29.87
CA ILE A 19 1.60 9.91 29.30
C ILE A 19 1.22 11.03 30.30
N PRO A 20 2.19 11.76 30.92
CA PRO A 20 1.90 12.88 31.79
C PRO A 20 1.35 14.06 30.97
N GLY A 21 0.30 14.69 31.45
CA GLY A 21 -0.22 15.92 30.85
C GLY A 21 -1.68 16.19 31.22
N THR A 22 -2.09 17.44 31.15
CA THR A 22 -3.48 17.86 31.33
C THR A 22 -4.28 17.55 30.05
N VAL A 23 -5.61 17.43 30.13
CA VAL A 23 -6.49 17.25 28.99
C VAL A 23 -6.25 18.34 27.92
N SER A 24 -6.00 19.57 28.35
CA SER A 24 -5.71 20.69 27.44
C SER A 24 -4.41 20.52 26.67
N SER A 25 -3.32 20.05 27.34
CA SER A 25 -2.05 19.81 26.63
C SER A 25 -2.17 18.65 25.64
N ARG A 26 -2.88 17.58 25.97
CA ARG A 26 -3.13 16.46 25.08
C ARG A 26 -4.00 16.83 23.87
N LEU A 27 -4.98 17.72 24.07
CA LEU A 27 -5.77 18.25 22.96
C LEU A 27 -4.96 19.15 22.03
N ALA A 28 -4.01 19.92 22.58
CA ALA A 28 -3.08 20.71 21.78
C ALA A 28 -2.17 19.80 20.95
N GLU A 29 -1.52 18.82 21.59
CA GLU A 29 -0.70 17.82 20.92
C GLU A 29 -1.48 17.07 19.81
N TYR A 30 -2.73 16.69 20.07
CA TYR A 30 -3.58 16.05 19.06
C TYR A 30 -3.91 16.99 17.89
N ARG A 31 -4.12 18.28 18.14
CA ARG A 31 -4.37 19.28 17.09
C ARG A 31 -3.14 19.51 16.24
N ASP A 32 -1.97 19.58 16.87
CA ASP A 32 -0.69 19.74 16.19
C ASP A 32 -0.43 18.50 15.32
N TRP A 33 -0.55 17.30 15.89
CA TRP A 33 -0.43 16.05 15.14
C TRP A 33 -1.41 15.96 13.97
N ARG A 34 -2.66 16.39 14.15
CA ARG A 34 -3.65 16.43 13.08
C ARG A 34 -3.28 17.41 11.96
N GLY A 35 -2.64 18.52 12.31
CA GLY A 35 -2.11 19.48 11.36
C GLY A 35 -0.99 18.88 10.51
N ASP A 36 -0.07 18.19 11.16
CA ASP A 36 1.04 17.49 10.48
C ASP A 36 0.52 16.40 9.54
N VAL A 37 -0.41 15.56 10.00
CA VAL A 37 -1.05 14.53 9.15
C VAL A 37 -1.76 15.15 7.95
N GLN A 38 -2.40 16.30 8.10
CA GLN A 38 -3.06 16.98 6.97
C GLN A 38 -2.05 17.49 5.94
N ALA A 39 -0.89 17.97 6.39
CA ALA A 39 0.20 18.36 5.49
C ALA A 39 0.77 17.13 4.74
N ASP A 40 1.05 16.05 5.47
CA ASP A 40 1.54 14.79 4.90
C ASP A 40 0.57 14.21 3.86
N VAL A 41 -0.74 14.30 4.09
CA VAL A 41 -1.77 13.86 3.12
C VAL A 41 -1.72 14.71 1.84
N SER A 42 -1.56 16.03 1.97
CA SER A 42 -1.45 16.92 0.81
C SER A 42 -0.21 16.61 -0.03
N ASP A 43 0.90 16.28 0.61
CA ASP A 43 2.13 15.87 -0.08
C ASP A 43 1.94 14.53 -0.80
N LEU A 44 1.26 13.57 -0.17
CA LEU A 44 0.90 12.29 -0.79
C LEU A 44 -0.01 12.46 -2.02
N GLU A 45 -1.04 13.31 -1.94
CA GLU A 45 -1.92 13.63 -3.07
C GLU A 45 -1.12 14.23 -4.23
N THR A 46 -0.19 15.14 -3.93
CA THR A 46 0.68 15.75 -4.93
C THR A 46 1.59 14.70 -5.58
N CYS A 47 2.17 13.80 -4.80
CA CYS A 47 3.00 12.71 -5.30
C CYS A 47 2.21 11.71 -6.17
N ALA A 48 0.95 11.45 -5.85
CA ALA A 48 0.10 10.50 -6.57
C ALA A 48 -0.43 11.05 -7.91
N SER A 49 -0.53 12.38 -8.06
CA SER A 49 -1.14 12.99 -9.26
C SER A 49 -0.23 13.06 -10.48
N ASN A 50 1.10 13.12 -10.30
CA ASN A 50 2.09 13.34 -11.36
C ASN A 50 2.94 12.09 -11.64
N LEU A 51 2.28 10.96 -11.93
CA LEU A 51 2.96 9.69 -12.19
C LEU A 51 3.23 9.50 -13.69
N GLU A 52 4.45 9.76 -14.12
CA GLU A 52 4.93 9.43 -15.46
C GLU A 52 5.66 8.08 -15.42
N ILE A 53 5.00 7.05 -15.94
CA ILE A 53 5.52 5.69 -16.01
C ILE A 53 6.16 5.49 -17.38
N GLN A 54 7.41 5.04 -17.40
CA GLN A 54 8.16 4.77 -18.62
C GLN A 54 8.77 3.36 -18.57
N GLY A 55 9.12 2.82 -19.72
CA GLY A 55 9.90 1.59 -19.83
C GLY A 55 9.21 0.35 -19.26
N LEU A 56 7.87 0.29 -19.23
CA LEU A 56 7.15 -0.87 -18.70
C LEU A 56 7.56 -2.14 -19.46
N ALA A 57 8.13 -3.09 -18.72
CA ALA A 57 8.51 -4.40 -19.20
C ALA A 57 7.91 -5.50 -18.34
N ILE A 58 7.44 -6.58 -19.00
CA ILE A 58 6.92 -7.78 -18.33
C ILE A 58 7.71 -8.95 -18.86
N THR A 59 8.48 -9.59 -17.98
CA THR A 59 9.36 -10.71 -18.34
C THR A 59 8.83 -11.98 -17.69
N ALA A 60 8.43 -12.94 -18.52
CA ALA A 60 7.97 -14.23 -18.01
C ALA A 60 9.12 -15.00 -17.35
N ILE A 61 8.81 -15.59 -16.20
CA ILE A 61 9.72 -16.51 -15.51
C ILE A 61 9.46 -17.92 -16.02
N ASP A 62 10.52 -18.61 -16.46
CA ASP A 62 10.45 -19.99 -16.89
C ASP A 62 10.29 -20.93 -15.70
N PHE A 63 9.08 -20.93 -15.15
CA PHE A 63 8.68 -21.81 -14.06
C PHE A 63 7.32 -22.43 -14.36
N VAL A 64 7.29 -23.73 -14.53
CA VAL A 64 6.07 -24.45 -14.85
C VAL A 64 5.24 -24.71 -13.60
N ASN A 65 4.07 -24.07 -13.53
CA ASN A 65 3.06 -24.32 -12.51
C ASN A 65 1.69 -24.51 -13.20
N PRO A 66 0.96 -25.59 -12.91
CA PRO A 66 -0.32 -25.86 -13.55
C PRO A 66 -1.43 -24.86 -13.18
N CYS A 67 -1.23 -24.09 -12.09
CA CYS A 67 -2.25 -23.18 -11.56
C CYS A 67 -1.90 -21.69 -11.76
N ALA A 68 -0.65 -21.36 -12.08
CA ALA A 68 -0.21 -19.97 -12.14
C ALA A 68 0.92 -19.75 -13.14
N ARG A 69 0.95 -18.57 -13.76
CA ARG A 69 2.09 -18.02 -14.50
C ARG A 69 2.77 -16.97 -13.65
N TYR A 70 4.07 -16.84 -13.82
CA TYR A 70 4.93 -15.94 -13.04
C TYR A 70 5.66 -15.00 -13.99
N SER A 71 5.67 -13.72 -13.65
CA SER A 71 6.41 -12.71 -14.41
C SER A 71 7.02 -11.69 -13.46
N GLU A 72 8.15 -11.14 -13.87
CA GLU A 72 8.71 -9.92 -13.29
C GLU A 72 8.18 -8.74 -14.09
N VAL A 73 7.81 -7.68 -13.37
CA VAL A 73 7.38 -6.41 -13.94
C VAL A 73 8.38 -5.36 -13.52
N SER A 74 8.84 -4.57 -14.46
CA SER A 74 9.70 -3.41 -14.17
C SER A 74 9.25 -2.19 -14.95
N PHE A 75 9.41 -1.01 -14.37
CA PHE A 75 9.16 0.27 -14.99
C PHE A 75 9.94 1.38 -14.29
N GLU A 76 10.05 2.52 -14.93
CA GLU A 76 10.70 3.71 -14.40
C GLU A 76 9.66 4.72 -13.95
N LEU A 77 9.92 5.37 -12.83
CA LEU A 77 9.12 6.43 -12.24
C LEU A 77 10.01 7.60 -11.84
N GLY A 78 10.27 8.52 -12.78
CA GLY A 78 11.34 9.51 -12.67
C GLY A 78 12.70 8.83 -12.69
N ASP A 79 13.49 9.02 -11.62
CA ASP A 79 14.81 8.40 -11.48
C ASP A 79 14.76 7.01 -10.80
N ASP A 80 13.59 6.56 -10.36
CA ASP A 80 13.41 5.29 -9.65
C ASP A 80 13.12 4.15 -10.61
N ALA A 81 13.88 3.05 -10.51
CA ALA A 81 13.56 1.79 -11.15
C ALA A 81 12.69 0.94 -10.22
N ILE A 82 11.44 0.72 -10.62
CA ILE A 82 10.46 -0.01 -9.83
C ILE A 82 10.37 -1.45 -10.31
N HIS A 83 10.40 -2.39 -9.38
CA HIS A 83 10.25 -3.80 -9.63
C HIS A 83 9.01 -4.35 -8.93
N ALA A 84 8.33 -5.26 -9.58
CA ALA A 84 7.16 -5.94 -9.05
C ALA A 84 7.10 -7.39 -9.54
N ARG A 85 6.37 -8.23 -8.81
CA ARG A 85 6.11 -9.63 -9.14
C ARG A 85 4.67 -9.79 -9.55
N LEU A 86 4.45 -10.34 -10.74
CA LEU A 86 3.11 -10.66 -11.25
C LEU A 86 2.89 -12.17 -11.20
N ILE A 87 1.80 -12.59 -10.59
CA ILE A 87 1.27 -13.96 -10.68
C ILE A 87 -0.11 -13.90 -11.30
N GLU A 88 -0.32 -14.70 -12.32
CA GLU A 88 -1.61 -14.82 -13.02
C GLU A 88 -2.16 -16.23 -12.87
N PRO A 89 -3.48 -16.41 -12.60
CA PRO A 89 -4.08 -17.73 -12.56
C PRO A 89 -4.12 -18.37 -13.95
N VAL A 90 -3.89 -19.68 -14.03
CA VAL A 90 -3.99 -20.47 -15.26
C VAL A 90 -5.22 -21.37 -15.17
N GLY A 91 -5.98 -21.46 -16.26
CA GLY A 91 -6.99 -22.51 -16.48
C GLY A 91 -8.36 -22.27 -15.86
N ARG A 92 -8.62 -21.14 -15.19
CA ARG A 92 -9.95 -20.81 -14.64
C ARG A 92 -10.68 -19.68 -15.35
N ALA A 93 -9.96 -18.78 -16.00
CA ALA A 93 -10.59 -17.76 -16.82
C ALA A 93 -11.10 -18.41 -18.12
N ARG A 94 -12.40 -18.31 -18.39
CA ARG A 94 -12.85 -18.44 -19.77
C ARG A 94 -12.07 -17.41 -20.57
N VAL A 95 -11.65 -17.77 -21.77
CA VAL A 95 -10.80 -16.94 -22.66
C VAL A 95 -11.32 -15.50 -22.85
N SER A 96 -12.52 -15.19 -22.36
CA SER A 96 -13.21 -13.89 -22.43
C SER A 96 -13.38 -13.17 -21.08
N GLU A 97 -12.97 -13.75 -19.96
CA GLU A 97 -13.19 -13.13 -18.64
C GLU A 97 -11.89 -12.46 -18.17
N ARG A 98 -11.98 -11.16 -17.88
CA ARG A 98 -10.90 -10.42 -17.25
C ARG A 98 -10.73 -10.87 -15.80
N VAL A 99 -9.50 -10.96 -15.34
CA VAL A 99 -9.12 -11.48 -14.02
C VAL A 99 -9.06 -10.33 -13.01
N PRO A 100 -9.70 -10.45 -11.84
CA PRO A 100 -9.52 -9.48 -10.77
C PRO A 100 -8.08 -9.52 -10.25
N LEU A 101 -7.57 -8.36 -9.81
CA LEU A 101 -6.18 -8.21 -9.43
C LEU A 101 -6.03 -7.71 -7.98
N CYS A 102 -5.12 -8.33 -7.24
CA CYS A 102 -4.67 -7.90 -5.92
C CYS A 102 -3.35 -7.14 -6.04
N LEU A 103 -3.34 -5.87 -5.64
CA LEU A 103 -2.10 -5.16 -5.36
C LEU A 103 -1.59 -5.58 -3.98
N MET A 104 -0.36 -6.05 -3.90
CA MET A 104 0.17 -6.58 -2.64
C MET A 104 1.37 -5.76 -2.18
N PHE A 105 1.31 -5.33 -0.92
CA PHE A 105 2.35 -4.56 -0.25
C PHE A 105 2.85 -5.31 0.99
N HIS A 106 4.13 -5.59 1.02
CA HIS A 106 4.77 -6.28 2.14
C HIS A 106 5.11 -5.33 3.28
N ASP A 107 5.37 -5.91 4.45
CA ASP A 107 5.88 -5.14 5.57
C ASP A 107 7.27 -4.60 5.27
N ILE A 108 7.53 -3.39 5.70
CA ILE A 108 8.73 -2.63 5.34
C ILE A 108 10.01 -3.24 5.93
N ASP A 109 9.91 -3.89 7.09
CA ASP A 109 11.05 -4.50 7.78
C ASP A 109 11.29 -5.97 7.43
N ARG A 110 10.53 -6.50 6.45
CA ARG A 110 10.61 -7.90 6.07
C ARG A 110 10.87 -8.06 4.59
N PRO A 111 11.77 -8.96 4.24
CA PRO A 111 11.99 -9.28 2.84
C PRO A 111 10.68 -9.74 2.19
N VAL A 112 10.53 -9.42 0.92
CA VAL A 112 9.38 -9.85 0.12
C VAL A 112 9.15 -11.34 0.33
N ARG A 113 7.96 -11.71 0.75
CA ARG A 113 7.59 -13.11 0.89
C ARG A 113 7.67 -13.79 -0.46
N GLY A 114 8.18 -15.00 -0.45
CA GLY A 114 8.36 -15.77 -1.68
C GLY A 114 7.06 -15.94 -2.47
N TRP A 115 7.20 -16.22 -3.75
CA TRP A 115 6.11 -16.45 -4.70
C TRP A 115 4.98 -17.35 -4.19
N HIS A 116 5.29 -18.32 -3.33
CA HIS A 116 4.31 -19.26 -2.76
C HIS A 116 3.20 -18.56 -1.94
N HIS A 117 3.50 -17.44 -1.30
CA HIS A 117 2.51 -16.67 -0.54
C HIS A 117 1.45 -16.05 -1.47
N MET A 118 1.88 -15.59 -2.62
CA MET A 118 1.03 -14.98 -3.63
C MET A 118 0.19 -16.04 -4.40
N THR A 119 0.71 -17.25 -4.53
CA THR A 119 0.08 -18.37 -5.27
C THR A 119 -1.30 -18.72 -4.71
N ARG A 120 -1.56 -18.47 -3.42
CA ARG A 120 -2.87 -18.69 -2.83
C ARG A 120 -3.96 -17.84 -3.47
N PHE A 121 -3.66 -16.60 -3.81
CA PHE A 121 -4.59 -15.72 -4.51
C PHE A 121 -4.84 -16.20 -5.93
N ALA A 122 -3.79 -16.65 -6.62
CA ALA A 122 -3.92 -17.23 -7.96
C ALA A 122 -4.80 -18.51 -7.93
N ALA A 123 -4.67 -19.35 -6.91
CA ALA A 123 -5.54 -20.52 -6.73
C ALA A 123 -7.02 -20.16 -6.51
N MET A 124 -7.31 -18.98 -5.99
CA MET A 124 -8.66 -18.42 -5.84
C MET A 124 -9.16 -17.72 -7.12
N GLY A 125 -8.32 -17.56 -8.13
CA GLY A 125 -8.67 -16.94 -9.41
C GLY A 125 -8.34 -15.43 -9.49
N TYR A 126 -7.50 -14.91 -8.61
CA TYR A 126 -7.01 -13.54 -8.64
C TYR A 126 -5.59 -13.48 -9.21
N ALA A 127 -5.32 -12.49 -10.04
CA ALA A 127 -3.93 -12.10 -10.29
C ALA A 127 -3.37 -11.35 -9.07
N VAL A 128 -2.07 -11.39 -8.88
CA VAL A 128 -1.38 -10.63 -7.83
C VAL A 128 -0.25 -9.86 -8.47
N LEU A 129 -0.20 -8.56 -8.19
CA LEU A 129 0.91 -7.68 -8.53
C LEU A 129 1.51 -7.15 -7.23
N ALA A 130 2.65 -7.69 -6.83
CA ALA A 130 3.32 -7.37 -5.58
C ALA A 130 4.50 -6.45 -5.84
N LEU A 131 4.55 -5.32 -5.13
CA LEU A 131 5.71 -4.45 -5.13
C LEU A 131 6.91 -5.23 -4.55
N ASP A 132 8.00 -5.28 -5.30
CA ASP A 132 9.26 -5.91 -4.89
C ASP A 132 10.27 -4.81 -4.59
N ASP A 133 10.22 -4.31 -3.39
CA ASP A 133 11.07 -3.25 -2.93
C ASP A 133 12.13 -3.79 -1.96
N ASP A 134 13.38 -3.52 -2.28
CA ASP A 134 14.51 -3.82 -1.39
C ASP A 134 14.65 -2.64 -0.43
N VAL A 135 14.24 -2.86 0.80
CA VAL A 135 14.13 -1.78 1.78
C VAL A 135 15.50 -1.38 2.31
N ALA A 136 16.01 -0.30 1.80
CA ALA A 136 17.10 0.42 2.46
C ALA A 136 16.52 1.30 3.58
N GLY A 137 16.88 1.06 4.83
CA GLY A 137 16.70 2.00 5.92
C GLY A 137 15.72 1.60 7.01
N ALA A 138 16.07 0.60 7.83
CA ALA A 138 15.33 0.29 9.07
C ALA A 138 15.22 1.49 10.03
N ASP A 139 16.14 2.44 9.98
CA ASP A 139 16.13 3.63 10.84
C ASP A 139 15.03 4.64 10.46
N ASP A 140 14.61 4.67 9.21
CA ASP A 140 13.52 5.54 8.75
C ASP A 140 12.14 5.03 9.18
N LEU A 141 12.02 3.75 9.48
CA LEU A 141 10.76 3.08 9.82
C LEU A 141 10.18 3.51 11.16
N GLN A 142 11.03 4.02 12.08
CA GLN A 142 10.59 4.50 13.38
C GLN A 142 9.68 5.75 13.28
N ARG A 143 9.70 6.43 12.14
CA ARG A 143 8.87 7.60 11.86
C ARG A 143 7.46 7.25 11.34
N GLY A 144 7.21 5.97 11.05
CA GLY A 144 5.92 5.52 10.55
C GLY A 144 5.51 6.20 9.24
N ILE A 145 4.28 6.68 9.17
CA ILE A 145 3.68 7.32 7.98
C ILE A 145 4.34 8.63 7.56
N SER A 146 5.06 9.28 8.46
CA SER A 146 5.81 10.52 8.16
C SER A 146 7.22 10.25 7.63
N SER A 147 7.60 8.99 7.41
CA SER A 147 8.91 8.69 6.84
C SER A 147 8.93 8.95 5.33
N PRO A 148 10.01 9.51 4.79
CA PRO A 148 10.18 9.64 3.33
C PRO A 148 10.01 8.30 2.61
N ALA A 149 10.53 7.23 3.19
CA ALA A 149 10.40 5.88 2.63
C ALA A 149 8.95 5.39 2.56
N PHE A 150 8.08 5.77 3.51
CA PHE A 150 6.66 5.45 3.43
C PHE A 150 5.98 6.24 2.30
N VAL A 151 6.23 7.54 2.22
CA VAL A 151 5.69 8.41 1.16
C VAL A 151 6.07 7.90 -0.21
N GLU A 152 7.34 7.53 -0.40
CA GLU A 152 7.86 7.00 -1.65
C GLU A 152 7.18 5.68 -2.03
N ARG A 153 6.96 4.78 -1.07
CA ARG A 153 6.21 3.54 -1.33
C ARG A 153 4.76 3.76 -1.69
N VAL A 154 4.10 4.74 -1.09
CA VAL A 154 2.75 5.13 -1.51
C VAL A 154 2.77 5.61 -2.96
N ARG A 155 3.75 6.43 -3.34
CA ARG A 155 3.95 6.88 -4.72
C ARG A 155 4.16 5.71 -5.68
N TRP A 156 5.03 4.76 -5.34
CA TRP A 156 5.25 3.54 -6.13
C TRP A 156 3.99 2.67 -6.19
N GLY A 157 3.27 2.57 -5.08
CA GLY A 157 1.99 1.85 -5.02
C GLY A 157 0.91 2.44 -5.93
N CYS A 158 0.81 3.78 -5.99
CA CYS A 158 -0.09 4.47 -6.92
C CYS A 158 0.33 4.23 -8.39
N ALA A 159 1.63 4.24 -8.67
CA ALA A 159 2.14 3.90 -10.00
C ALA A 159 1.81 2.44 -10.36
N LEU A 160 1.98 1.53 -9.41
CA LEU A 160 1.64 0.11 -9.59
C LEU A 160 0.14 -0.09 -9.85
N ALA A 161 -0.73 0.67 -9.19
CA ALA A 161 -2.18 0.68 -9.44
C ALA A 161 -2.49 1.15 -10.87
N LYS A 162 -1.80 2.18 -11.35
CA LYS A 162 -1.91 2.66 -12.73
C LYS A 162 -1.43 1.63 -13.75
N VAL A 163 -0.33 0.92 -13.47
CA VAL A 163 0.14 -0.21 -14.29
C VAL A 163 -0.91 -1.31 -14.30
N ALA A 164 -1.41 -1.72 -13.13
CA ALA A 164 -2.38 -2.81 -13.00
C ALA A 164 -3.63 -2.63 -13.85
N ARG A 165 -4.15 -1.39 -13.97
CA ARG A 165 -5.32 -1.10 -14.81
C ARG A 165 -5.08 -1.26 -16.30
N ASN A 166 -3.83 -1.18 -16.72
CA ASN A 166 -3.44 -1.27 -18.12
C ASN A 166 -2.83 -2.64 -18.48
N LEU A 167 -2.78 -3.57 -17.53
CA LEU A 167 -2.31 -4.94 -17.81
C LEU A 167 -3.35 -5.72 -18.62
N ASP A 168 -2.87 -6.33 -19.71
CA ASP A 168 -3.72 -7.19 -20.54
C ASP A 168 -4.32 -8.34 -19.72
N GLY A 169 -5.59 -8.61 -19.95
CA GLY A 169 -6.32 -9.69 -19.28
C GLY A 169 -6.78 -9.39 -17.85
N MET A 170 -6.38 -8.26 -17.28
CA MET A 170 -6.84 -7.82 -15.95
C MET A 170 -8.15 -7.03 -16.05
N ASP A 171 -8.92 -7.08 -14.97
CA ASP A 171 -10.15 -6.31 -14.85
C ASP A 171 -9.87 -5.00 -14.10
N PRO A 172 -9.89 -3.85 -14.79
CA PRO A 172 -9.57 -2.57 -14.18
C PRO A 172 -10.59 -2.12 -13.12
N ASP A 173 -11.80 -2.69 -13.14
CA ASP A 173 -12.86 -2.36 -12.20
C ASP A 173 -12.88 -3.29 -10.98
N ARG A 174 -12.01 -4.31 -10.96
CA ARG A 174 -11.87 -5.29 -9.88
C ARG A 174 -10.42 -5.39 -9.39
N ILE A 175 -9.89 -4.24 -8.98
CA ILE A 175 -8.57 -4.14 -8.35
C ILE A 175 -8.78 -3.87 -6.87
N PHE A 176 -8.08 -4.60 -6.01
CA PHE A 176 -8.08 -4.37 -4.55
C PHE A 176 -6.66 -4.40 -4.02
N ALA A 177 -6.44 -3.74 -2.89
CA ALA A 177 -5.15 -3.69 -2.24
C ALA A 177 -5.14 -4.57 -0.98
N TRP A 178 -4.01 -5.21 -0.74
CA TRP A 178 -3.73 -6.01 0.43
C TRP A 178 -2.34 -5.69 0.96
N GLY A 179 -2.16 -5.62 2.27
CA GLY A 179 -0.85 -5.37 2.85
C GLY A 179 -0.72 -5.86 4.29
N GLU A 180 0.52 -6.10 4.72
CA GLU A 180 0.89 -6.49 6.08
C GLU A 180 1.73 -5.40 6.73
N GLY A 181 1.54 -5.15 8.03
CA GLY A 181 2.29 -4.16 8.78
C GLY A 181 2.21 -2.77 8.15
N LEU A 182 3.34 -2.13 7.91
CA LEU A 182 3.41 -0.85 7.21
C LEU A 182 2.95 -0.94 5.75
N GLY A 183 3.08 -2.10 5.10
CA GLY A 183 2.47 -2.35 3.79
C GLY A 183 0.94 -2.26 3.83
N GLY A 184 0.31 -2.57 4.97
CA GLY A 184 -1.11 -2.30 5.19
C GLY A 184 -1.44 -0.82 5.17
N GLY A 185 -0.57 0.02 5.73
CA GLY A 185 -0.65 1.48 5.64
C GLY A 185 -0.53 1.98 4.20
N VAL A 186 0.42 1.44 3.44
CA VAL A 186 0.57 1.73 2.00
C VAL A 186 -0.70 1.33 1.23
N ALA A 187 -1.24 0.13 1.47
CA ALA A 187 -2.46 -0.33 0.83
C ALA A 187 -3.66 0.61 1.08
N LEU A 188 -3.82 1.09 2.32
CA LEU A 188 -4.85 2.06 2.68
C LEU A 188 -4.64 3.40 1.98
N ALA A 189 -3.41 3.93 1.99
CA ALA A 189 -3.08 5.20 1.35
C ALA A 189 -3.31 5.14 -0.16
N VAL A 190 -2.82 4.09 -0.83
CA VAL A 190 -3.04 3.87 -2.26
C VAL A 190 -4.54 3.79 -2.59
N SER A 191 -5.32 3.05 -1.78
CA SER A 191 -6.76 2.94 -1.99
C SER A 191 -7.51 4.25 -1.79
N ALA A 192 -7.01 5.14 -0.91
CA ALA A 192 -7.61 6.44 -0.66
C ALA A 192 -7.25 7.47 -1.74
N LEU A 193 -6.06 7.38 -2.33
CA LEU A 193 -5.55 8.29 -3.36
C LEU A 193 -5.98 7.89 -4.77
N ASP A 194 -6.42 6.66 -4.94
CA ASP A 194 -6.90 6.14 -6.19
C ASP A 194 -8.40 6.44 -6.33
N GLU A 195 -8.74 7.48 -7.04
CA GLU A 195 -10.10 8.03 -7.17
C GLU A 195 -11.10 7.15 -7.96
N ARG A 196 -10.79 5.85 -8.15
CA ARG A 196 -11.67 4.95 -8.92
C ARG A 196 -12.07 3.71 -8.17
#